data_fd20a0b675795588e1f9c076a262c669
#
_entry.id   fd20a0b675795588e1f9c076a262c669
#
_cell.length_a   1.000
_cell.length_b   1.000
_cell.length_c   1.000
_cell.angle_alpha   90.00
_cell.angle_beta   90.00
_cell.angle_gamma   90.00
#
_symmetry.space_group_name_H-M   'P 1'
#
loop_
_entity.id
_entity.type
_entity.pdbx_description
1 polymer ?
#
loop_
_entity_poly.entity_id
_entity_poly.type
_entity_poly.pdbx_seq_one_letter_code
_entity_poly.pdbx_strand_id
1 'polypeptide(L)'
;MRNSVDGKNIVIIGSGIGGLSTGIILSLMNFHVTVVEKNPLPGGLMRSYRRGGIDCPVGIHYVGALGAEEPLGKMFAALGIPVDELFVPMAGEGIVDRYIFDDLTFDLPDGIDTLENSLRDTFLQEKPALDVLMKNLRDISRQMTDPSFLFAQGDPFQNMGYY
;
A
#
# COMPACT_ATOMS: atom_id res chain seq x y z
N MET A 1 -33.22 -12.04 11.10
CA MET A 1 -33.79 -11.20 10.01
C MET A 1 -32.67 -10.36 9.47
N ARG A 2 -32.11 -10.65 8.27
CA ARG A 2 -31.19 -9.74 7.58
C ARG A 2 -32.05 -8.58 7.09
N ASN A 3 -31.84 -7.38 7.68
CA ASN A 3 -32.41 -6.17 7.09
C ASN A 3 -31.85 -6.05 5.67
N SER A 4 -32.72 -6.08 4.65
CA SER A 4 -32.31 -5.88 3.28
C SER A 4 -31.75 -4.45 3.16
N VAL A 5 -30.45 -4.36 2.93
CA VAL A 5 -29.78 -3.07 2.66
C VAL A 5 -29.87 -2.70 1.18
N ASP A 6 -30.48 -3.59 0.37
CA ASP A 6 -30.64 -3.42 -1.07
C ASP A 6 -31.29 -2.09 -1.43
N GLY A 7 -30.62 -1.32 -2.28
CA GLY A 7 -31.15 -0.10 -2.86
C GLY A 7 -31.08 1.15 -1.99
N LYS A 8 -30.43 1.14 -0.83
CA LYS A 8 -30.20 2.38 -0.05
C LYS A 8 -29.20 3.28 -0.76
N ASN A 9 -29.50 4.57 -0.80
CA ASN A 9 -28.60 5.57 -1.35
C ASN A 9 -27.55 6.01 -0.30
N ILE A 10 -26.31 6.07 -0.72
CA ILE A 10 -25.18 6.55 0.09
C ILE A 10 -24.46 7.64 -0.68
N VAL A 11 -24.14 8.73 0.00
CA VAL A 11 -23.35 9.83 -0.54
C VAL A 11 -22.01 9.84 0.18
N ILE A 12 -20.91 9.77 -0.58
CA ILE A 12 -19.55 9.89 -0.08
C ILE A 12 -18.99 11.24 -0.52
N ILE A 13 -18.45 12.00 0.43
CA ILE A 13 -17.86 13.30 0.17
C ILE A 13 -16.33 13.13 0.07
N GLY A 14 -15.79 13.36 -1.11
CA GLY A 14 -14.38 13.25 -1.45
C GLY A 14 -14.03 11.94 -2.16
N SER A 15 -13.32 12.07 -3.28
CA SER A 15 -12.85 10.96 -4.11
C SER A 15 -11.37 10.63 -3.93
N GLY A 16 -10.83 10.83 -2.72
CA GLY A 16 -9.53 10.26 -2.34
C GLY A 16 -9.61 8.73 -2.25
N ILE A 17 -8.46 8.05 -2.01
CA ILE A 17 -8.41 6.60 -1.98
C ILE A 17 -9.41 5.98 -1.00
N GLY A 18 -9.58 6.55 0.18
CA GLY A 18 -10.56 6.07 1.17
C GLY A 18 -12.01 6.19 0.67
N GLY A 19 -12.37 7.32 0.06
CA GLY A 19 -13.72 7.52 -0.49
C GLY A 19 -14.01 6.57 -1.66
N LEU A 20 -13.05 6.40 -2.57
CA LEU A 20 -13.21 5.49 -3.71
C LEU A 20 -13.28 4.03 -3.25
N SER A 21 -12.39 3.58 -2.36
CA SER A 21 -12.39 2.21 -1.85
C SER A 21 -13.68 1.89 -1.10
N THR A 22 -14.14 2.81 -0.24
CA THR A 22 -15.43 2.69 0.46
C THR A 22 -16.58 2.61 -0.54
N GLY A 23 -16.55 3.46 -1.58
CA GLY A 23 -17.57 3.46 -2.62
C GLY A 23 -17.67 2.14 -3.36
N ILE A 24 -16.53 1.52 -3.72
CA ILE A 24 -16.49 0.21 -4.37
C ILE A 24 -17.07 -0.86 -3.44
N ILE A 25 -16.60 -0.92 -2.18
CA ILE A 25 -17.07 -1.92 -1.21
C ILE A 25 -18.59 -1.81 -1.02
N LEU A 26 -19.11 -0.61 -0.83
CA LEU A 26 -20.56 -0.41 -0.65
C LEU A 26 -21.35 -0.76 -1.91
N SER A 27 -20.82 -0.46 -3.10
CA SER A 27 -21.43 -0.86 -4.38
C SER A 27 -21.48 -2.38 -4.54
N LEU A 28 -20.43 -3.10 -4.14
CA LEU A 28 -20.41 -4.57 -4.09
C LEU A 28 -21.41 -5.15 -3.09
N MET A 29 -21.83 -4.36 -2.09
CA MET A 29 -22.87 -4.69 -1.13
C MET A 29 -24.29 -4.25 -1.57
N ASN A 30 -24.50 -3.92 -2.84
CA ASN A 30 -25.76 -3.47 -3.42
C ASN A 30 -26.29 -2.13 -2.90
N PHE A 31 -25.43 -1.24 -2.43
CA PHE A 31 -25.82 0.15 -2.18
C PHE A 31 -25.71 0.99 -3.46
N HIS A 32 -26.60 1.98 -3.61
CA HIS A 32 -26.45 3.02 -4.63
C HIS A 32 -25.52 4.11 -4.12
N VAL A 33 -24.29 4.12 -4.60
CA VAL A 33 -23.24 5.03 -4.12
C VAL A 33 -23.08 6.21 -5.06
N THR A 34 -23.10 7.42 -4.50
CA THR A 34 -22.73 8.65 -5.20
C THR A 34 -21.51 9.25 -4.51
N VAL A 35 -20.43 9.46 -5.26
CA VAL A 35 -19.23 10.14 -4.77
C VAL A 35 -19.24 11.59 -5.24
N VAL A 36 -19.14 12.54 -4.31
CA VAL A 36 -19.09 13.98 -4.58
C VAL A 36 -17.67 14.47 -4.40
N GLU A 37 -17.09 15.08 -5.43
CA GLU A 37 -15.72 15.59 -5.44
C GLU A 37 -15.73 17.09 -5.76
N LYS A 38 -14.98 17.89 -4.99
CA LYS A 38 -14.87 19.34 -5.19
C LYS A 38 -13.92 19.72 -6.33
N ASN A 39 -12.95 18.85 -6.63
CA ASN A 39 -11.97 19.11 -7.68
C ASN A 39 -12.47 18.53 -9.02
N PRO A 40 -11.98 19.06 -10.14
CA PRO A 40 -12.39 18.59 -11.48
C PRO A 40 -11.92 17.15 -11.77
N LEU A 41 -10.91 16.65 -11.08
CA LEU A 41 -10.39 15.29 -11.23
C LEU A 41 -10.48 14.52 -9.91
N PRO A 42 -10.98 13.27 -9.93
CA PRO A 42 -11.00 12.40 -8.75
C PRO A 42 -9.59 11.93 -8.39
N GLY A 43 -9.46 11.26 -7.23
CA GLY A 43 -8.24 10.58 -6.80
C GLY A 43 -7.53 11.24 -5.62
N GLY A 44 -7.86 12.48 -5.25
CA GLY A 44 -7.22 13.17 -4.13
C GLY A 44 -5.69 13.28 -4.34
N LEU A 45 -4.89 12.80 -3.39
CA LEU A 45 -3.42 12.76 -3.51
C LEU A 45 -2.90 11.68 -4.47
N MET A 46 -3.75 10.74 -4.89
CA MET A 46 -3.42 9.71 -5.86
C MET A 46 -3.54 10.20 -7.31
N ARG A 47 -4.07 11.40 -7.53
CA ARG A 47 -4.20 11.97 -8.87
C ARG A 47 -2.86 12.38 -9.44
N SER A 48 -2.81 12.52 -10.77
CA SER A 48 -1.71 13.14 -11.48
C SER A 48 -2.07 14.55 -11.97
N TYR A 49 -1.08 15.36 -12.22
CA TYR A 49 -1.19 16.61 -12.96
C TYR A 49 -0.25 16.57 -14.17
N ARG A 50 -0.59 17.33 -15.20
CA ARG A 50 0.22 17.34 -16.43
C ARG A 50 1.10 18.58 -16.50
N ARG A 51 2.40 18.38 -16.76
CA ARG A 51 3.37 19.45 -16.93
C ARG A 51 4.31 19.12 -18.10
N GLY A 52 4.41 20.02 -19.07
CA GLY A 52 5.26 19.84 -20.24
C GLY A 52 4.95 18.58 -21.07
N GLY A 53 3.69 18.12 -21.07
CA GLY A 53 3.28 16.88 -21.75
C GLY A 53 3.50 15.59 -20.96
N ILE A 54 4.09 15.67 -19.76
CA ILE A 54 4.38 14.54 -18.88
C ILE A 54 3.37 14.50 -17.75
N ASP A 55 2.85 13.32 -17.42
CA ASP A 55 1.98 13.10 -16.28
C ASP A 55 2.83 12.92 -15.00
N CYS A 56 2.62 13.81 -14.04
CA CYS A 56 3.35 13.84 -12.78
C CYS A 56 2.41 13.42 -11.65
N PRO A 57 2.71 12.36 -10.88
CA PRO A 57 1.93 12.00 -9.71
C PRO A 57 2.08 13.05 -8.61
N VAL A 58 0.99 13.29 -7.84
CA VAL A 58 0.97 14.30 -6.78
C VAL A 58 1.60 13.80 -5.49
N GLY A 59 1.23 12.61 -5.03
CA GLY A 59 1.59 12.14 -3.70
C GLY A 59 2.17 10.73 -3.63
N ILE A 60 2.00 9.89 -4.64
CA ILE A 60 2.51 8.51 -4.64
C ILE A 60 3.23 8.25 -5.96
N HIS A 61 4.47 7.78 -5.83
CA HIS A 61 5.34 7.48 -6.98
C HIS A 61 5.55 5.97 -7.14
N TYR A 62 5.54 5.22 -6.06
CA TYR A 62 5.64 3.76 -6.03
C TYR A 62 4.84 3.20 -4.86
N VAL A 63 4.47 1.92 -4.98
CA VAL A 63 3.64 1.19 -4.01
C VAL A 63 4.25 -0.18 -3.80
N GLY A 64 4.34 -0.61 -2.55
CA GLY A 64 4.75 -1.97 -2.18
C GLY A 64 3.57 -2.83 -1.73
N ALA A 65 3.87 -4.04 -1.32
CA ALA A 65 2.92 -5.01 -0.77
C ALA A 65 1.78 -5.38 -1.75
N LEU A 66 2.07 -5.45 -3.05
CA LEU A 66 1.14 -5.78 -4.12
C LEU A 66 1.10 -7.28 -4.47
N GLY A 67 1.97 -8.11 -3.90
CA GLY A 67 1.95 -9.55 -4.11
C GLY A 67 0.62 -10.19 -3.71
N ALA A 68 0.25 -11.31 -4.32
CA ALA A 68 -1.05 -11.97 -4.11
C ALA A 68 -1.34 -12.32 -2.63
N GLU A 69 -0.30 -12.61 -1.86
CA GLU A 69 -0.41 -12.92 -0.43
C GLU A 69 -0.19 -11.69 0.47
N GLU A 70 0.17 -10.56 -0.11
CA GLU A 70 0.45 -9.32 0.61
C GLU A 70 -0.80 -8.46 0.83
N PRO A 71 -0.78 -7.54 1.81
CA PRO A 71 -1.99 -6.81 2.23
C PRO A 71 -2.69 -6.05 1.11
N LEU A 72 -1.96 -5.25 0.32
CA LEU A 72 -2.56 -4.45 -0.75
C LEU A 72 -2.99 -5.33 -1.93
N GLY A 73 -2.23 -6.38 -2.26
CA GLY A 73 -2.63 -7.34 -3.28
C GLY A 73 -3.96 -8.02 -2.94
N LYS A 74 -4.13 -8.47 -1.70
CA LYS A 74 -5.40 -9.03 -1.21
C LYS A 74 -6.54 -8.02 -1.24
N MET A 75 -6.28 -6.76 -0.85
CA MET A 75 -7.30 -5.71 -0.91
C MET A 75 -7.70 -5.41 -2.35
N PHE A 76 -6.78 -5.29 -3.27
CA PHE A 76 -7.07 -5.04 -4.68
C PHE A 76 -7.82 -6.21 -5.32
N ALA A 77 -7.42 -7.44 -5.02
CA ALA A 77 -8.16 -8.63 -5.45
C ALA A 77 -9.61 -8.63 -4.92
N ALA A 78 -9.82 -8.29 -3.65
CA ALA A 78 -11.15 -8.19 -3.06
C ALA A 78 -12.01 -7.08 -3.71
N LEU A 79 -11.38 -6.01 -4.21
CA LEU A 79 -12.04 -4.93 -4.93
C LEU A 79 -12.19 -5.19 -6.43
N GLY A 80 -11.69 -6.32 -6.94
CA GLY A 80 -11.69 -6.67 -8.36
C GLY A 80 -10.73 -5.81 -9.20
N ILE A 81 -9.66 -5.28 -8.58
CA ILE A 81 -8.68 -4.42 -9.25
C ILE A 81 -7.52 -5.29 -9.77
N PRO A 82 -7.26 -5.30 -11.09
CA PRO A 82 -6.19 -6.12 -11.69
C PRO A 82 -4.82 -5.44 -11.46
N VAL A 83 -4.05 -5.93 -10.49
CA VAL A 83 -2.74 -5.36 -10.13
C VAL A 83 -1.77 -5.41 -11.31
N ASP A 84 -1.70 -6.53 -12.01
CA ASP A 84 -0.74 -6.76 -13.10
C ASP A 84 -0.99 -5.89 -14.34
N GLU A 85 -2.23 -5.36 -14.49
CA GLU A 85 -2.56 -4.45 -15.58
C GLU A 85 -2.28 -2.98 -15.24
N LEU A 86 -2.23 -2.64 -13.95
CA LEU A 86 -2.16 -1.26 -13.48
C LEU A 86 -0.79 -0.86 -12.95
N PHE A 87 0.01 -1.83 -12.51
CA PHE A 87 1.30 -1.56 -11.89
C PHE A 87 2.43 -2.23 -12.66
N VAL A 88 3.53 -1.51 -12.79
CA VAL A 88 4.77 -2.02 -13.40
C VAL A 88 5.77 -2.30 -12.29
N PRO A 89 6.35 -3.51 -12.22
CA PRO A 89 7.40 -3.81 -11.24
C PRO A 89 8.60 -2.86 -11.40
N MET A 90 9.10 -2.32 -10.30
CA MET A 90 10.28 -1.45 -10.30
C MET A 90 11.59 -2.23 -10.48
N ALA A 91 11.65 -3.43 -9.94
CA ALA A 91 12.87 -4.24 -9.87
C ALA A 91 13.11 -5.08 -11.14
N GLY A 92 13.15 -4.45 -12.33
CA GLY A 92 13.33 -5.17 -13.60
C GLY A 92 14.63 -5.98 -13.70
N GLU A 93 15.67 -5.62 -12.94
CA GLU A 93 16.97 -6.32 -12.86
C GLU A 93 17.29 -6.78 -11.42
N GLY A 94 16.27 -6.90 -10.56
CA GLY A 94 16.44 -7.27 -9.17
C GLY A 94 16.92 -6.13 -8.26
N ILE A 95 17.01 -4.90 -8.75
CA ILE A 95 17.38 -3.69 -7.99
C ILE A 95 16.19 -2.75 -7.95
N VAL A 96 15.74 -2.44 -6.74
CA VAL A 96 14.61 -1.52 -6.49
C VAL A 96 15.06 -0.06 -6.54
N ASP A 97 16.22 0.22 -5.96
CA ASP A 97 16.78 1.57 -5.88
C ASP A 97 18.31 1.54 -5.75
N ARG A 98 18.97 2.67 -6.03
CA ARG A 98 20.41 2.85 -5.89
C ARG A 98 20.72 4.06 -5.02
N TYR A 99 21.38 3.83 -3.90
CA TYR A 99 21.86 4.87 -3.00
C TYR A 99 23.31 5.19 -3.30
N ILE A 100 23.59 6.45 -3.58
CA ILE A 100 24.94 6.94 -3.92
C ILE A 100 25.37 7.93 -2.82
N PHE A 101 26.40 7.57 -2.09
CA PHE A 101 27.11 8.40 -1.11
C PHE A 101 28.49 8.74 -1.64
N ASP A 102 29.23 9.60 -0.95
CA ASP A 102 30.57 10.02 -1.37
C ASP A 102 31.55 8.84 -1.46
N ASP A 103 31.44 7.86 -0.56
CA ASP A 103 32.34 6.73 -0.40
C ASP A 103 31.68 5.35 -0.59
N LEU A 104 30.37 5.31 -0.84
CA LEU A 104 29.61 4.07 -0.95
C LEU A 104 28.51 4.20 -2.00
N THR A 105 28.40 3.19 -2.84
CA THR A 105 27.20 2.95 -3.64
C THR A 105 26.55 1.66 -3.15
N PHE A 106 25.26 1.72 -2.81
CA PHE A 106 24.49 0.57 -2.36
C PHE A 106 23.26 0.40 -3.24
N ASP A 107 23.18 -0.75 -3.90
CA ASP A 107 22.02 -1.17 -4.64
C ASP A 107 21.03 -1.88 -3.70
N LEU A 108 19.83 -1.30 -3.54
CA LEU A 108 18.76 -1.91 -2.77
C LEU A 108 18.13 -3.04 -3.59
N PRO A 109 18.35 -4.31 -3.23
CA PRO A 109 17.80 -5.41 -3.99
C PRO A 109 16.33 -5.66 -3.66
N ASP A 110 15.63 -6.33 -4.56
CA ASP A 110 14.31 -6.88 -4.30
C ASP A 110 14.41 -8.14 -3.42
N GLY A 111 13.51 -8.22 -2.45
CA GLY A 111 13.41 -9.35 -1.52
C GLY A 111 14.24 -9.22 -0.25
N ILE A 112 13.64 -9.66 0.87
CA ILE A 112 14.22 -9.48 2.21
C ILE A 112 15.50 -10.31 2.43
N ASP A 113 15.58 -11.50 1.85
CA ASP A 113 16.76 -12.37 1.98
C ASP A 113 17.93 -11.82 1.17
N THR A 114 17.66 -11.30 -0.03
CA THR A 114 18.66 -10.64 -0.87
C THR A 114 19.17 -9.37 -0.21
N LEU A 115 18.26 -8.57 0.38
CA LEU A 115 18.61 -7.40 1.15
C LEU A 115 19.52 -7.75 2.34
N GLU A 116 19.17 -8.79 3.11
CA GLU A 116 20.01 -9.22 4.24
C GLU A 116 21.43 -9.58 3.79
N ASN A 117 21.56 -10.36 2.72
CA ASN A 117 22.87 -10.73 2.19
C ASN A 117 23.67 -9.52 1.73
N SER A 118 23.05 -8.61 0.96
CA SER A 118 23.70 -7.38 0.49
C SER A 118 24.17 -6.48 1.63
N LEU A 119 23.35 -6.33 2.68
CA LEU A 119 23.73 -5.55 3.87
C LEU A 119 24.87 -6.20 4.62
N ARG A 120 24.87 -7.53 4.79
CA ARG A 120 25.95 -8.26 5.48
C ARG A 120 27.27 -8.21 4.73
N ASP A 121 27.24 -8.24 3.41
CA ASP A 121 28.43 -8.15 2.56
C ASP A 121 28.99 -6.72 2.54
N THR A 122 28.11 -5.70 2.60
CA THR A 122 28.54 -4.31 2.60
C THR A 122 29.04 -3.84 3.97
N PHE A 123 28.35 -4.24 5.05
CA PHE A 123 28.61 -3.75 6.42
C PHE A 123 29.12 -4.86 7.32
N LEU A 124 30.33 -5.35 7.04
CA LEU A 124 30.90 -6.54 7.68
C LEU A 124 31.04 -6.44 9.20
N GLN A 125 31.20 -5.22 9.75
CA GLN A 125 31.42 -4.98 11.18
C GLN A 125 30.10 -4.76 11.95
N GLU A 126 28.97 -4.63 11.23
CA GLU A 126 27.67 -4.24 11.82
C GLU A 126 26.73 -5.45 12.07
N LYS A 127 27.27 -6.66 12.13
CA LYS A 127 26.48 -7.89 12.29
C LYS A 127 25.43 -7.84 13.40
N PRO A 128 25.76 -7.38 14.64
CA PRO A 128 24.76 -7.37 15.71
C PRO A 128 23.59 -6.41 15.42
N ALA A 129 23.86 -5.25 14.81
CA ALA A 129 22.85 -4.28 14.42
C ALA A 129 21.99 -4.82 13.27
N LEU A 130 22.60 -5.49 12.30
CA LEU A 130 21.89 -6.13 11.19
C LEU A 130 21.00 -7.28 11.66
N ASP A 131 21.42 -8.08 12.65
CA ASP A 131 20.58 -9.14 13.22
C ASP A 131 19.30 -8.56 13.83
N VAL A 132 19.41 -7.45 14.57
CA VAL A 132 18.26 -6.75 15.15
C VAL A 132 17.38 -6.16 14.06
N LEU A 133 17.97 -5.48 13.08
CA LEU A 133 17.24 -4.88 11.95
C LEU A 133 16.44 -5.92 11.20
N MET A 134 17.09 -7.00 10.75
CA MET A 134 16.44 -8.02 9.93
C MET A 134 15.38 -8.79 10.70
N LYS A 135 15.62 -9.06 12.00
CA LYS A 135 14.58 -9.62 12.87
C LYS A 135 13.35 -8.72 12.92
N ASN A 136 13.54 -7.42 13.15
CA ASN A 136 12.43 -6.47 13.24
C ASN A 136 11.67 -6.36 11.91
N LEU A 137 12.37 -6.29 10.78
CA LEU A 137 11.75 -6.24 9.46
C LEU A 137 10.90 -7.50 9.18
N ARG A 138 11.40 -8.68 9.52
CA ARG A 138 10.64 -9.94 9.35
C ARG A 138 9.44 -10.02 10.30
N ASP A 139 9.58 -9.54 11.53
CA ASP A 139 8.49 -9.53 12.50
C ASP A 139 7.37 -8.55 12.06
N ILE A 140 7.72 -7.37 11.57
CA ILE A 140 6.77 -6.41 11.00
C ILE A 140 6.07 -6.99 9.77
N SER A 141 6.83 -7.58 8.84
CA SER A 141 6.26 -8.20 7.65
C SER A 141 5.24 -9.28 8.00
N ARG A 142 5.55 -10.16 8.96
CA ARG A 142 4.61 -11.19 9.43
C ARG A 142 3.34 -10.58 10.04
N GLN A 143 3.47 -9.53 10.86
CA GLN A 143 2.32 -8.87 11.46
C GLN A 143 1.44 -8.19 10.41
N MET A 144 2.02 -7.56 9.41
CA MET A 144 1.28 -6.91 8.32
C MET A 144 0.53 -7.91 7.43
N THR A 145 1.04 -9.13 7.28
CA THR A 145 0.39 -10.19 6.50
C THR A 145 -0.63 -10.99 7.29
N ASP A 146 -0.67 -10.83 8.62
CA ASP A 146 -1.67 -11.48 9.46
C ASP A 146 -3.07 -10.92 9.17
N PRO A 147 -4.04 -11.76 8.81
CA PRO A 147 -5.42 -11.33 8.57
C PRO A 147 -6.04 -10.55 9.74
N SER A 148 -5.62 -10.82 10.98
CA SER A 148 -6.10 -10.12 12.16
C SER A 148 -5.71 -8.64 12.19
N PHE A 149 -4.60 -8.28 11.54
CA PHE A 149 -4.19 -6.87 11.39
C PHE A 149 -5.15 -6.09 10.50
N LEU A 150 -5.62 -6.70 9.40
CA LEU A 150 -6.54 -6.07 8.46
C LEU A 150 -8.00 -6.12 8.90
N PHE A 151 -8.35 -7.13 9.71
CA PHE A 151 -9.71 -7.42 10.16
C PHE A 151 -9.77 -7.58 11.68
N ALA A 152 -9.09 -6.69 12.42
CA ALA A 152 -9.13 -6.72 13.87
C ALA A 152 -10.57 -6.84 14.35
N GLN A 153 -10.93 -8.02 14.88
CA GLN A 153 -12.22 -8.25 15.51
C GLN A 153 -12.22 -7.52 16.85
N GLY A 154 -12.67 -6.28 16.84
CA GLY A 154 -12.78 -5.44 18.03
C GLY A 154 -13.19 -4.03 17.65
N ASP A 155 -13.68 -3.29 18.62
CA ASP A 155 -13.96 -1.86 18.45
C ASP A 155 -12.62 -1.14 18.12
N PRO A 156 -12.43 -0.60 16.91
CA PRO A 156 -11.18 0.06 16.54
C PRO A 156 -10.87 1.28 17.42
N PHE A 157 -11.85 1.76 18.19
CA PHE A 157 -11.70 2.91 19.08
C PHE A 157 -11.30 2.53 20.52
N GLN A 158 -11.40 1.26 20.92
CA GLN A 158 -11.00 0.83 22.28
C GLN A 158 -9.49 0.94 22.55
N ASN A 159 -8.66 0.93 21.51
CA ASN A 159 -7.20 1.02 21.62
C ASN A 159 -6.63 2.39 21.22
N MET A 160 -7.44 3.35 20.85
CA MET A 160 -7.02 4.72 20.74
C MET A 160 -6.95 5.36 22.13
N GLY A 161 -5.82 5.17 22.81
CA GLY A 161 -5.48 6.00 23.95
C GLY A 161 -5.45 7.46 23.50
N TYR A 162 -6.24 8.30 24.15
CA TYR A 162 -6.16 9.74 23.96
C TYR A 162 -4.76 10.19 24.39
N TYR A 163 -3.97 10.68 23.44
CA TYR A 163 -2.76 11.47 23.68
C TYR A 163 -3.09 12.94 23.56
#